data_e815b6768ece31e2e284ac0ada1b39f8
#
_entry.id   e815b6768ece31e2e284ac0ada1b39f8
#
_cell.length_a   1.000
_cell.length_b   1.000
_cell.length_c   1.000
_cell.angle_alpha   90.00
_cell.angle_beta   90.00
_cell.angle_gamma   90.00
#
_symmetry.space_group_name_H-M   'P 1'
#
loop_
_entity.id
_entity.type
_entity.pdbx_description
1 polymer ?
#
loop_
_entity_poly.entity_id
_entity_poly.type
_entity_poly.pdbx_seq_one_letter_code
_entity_poly.pdbx_strand_id
1 'polypeptide(L)'
;MLEIAICDDNVRDRERIAEDLQAYAAAHGEYGIEFVVYTSAFEMLDSFEDTGCPDIALLDICMPHMLGTELAREILGHSETTDIIFLTTSSDYAVDAFSIHAADYIQKPYTREKFEASLDRVIALRQERTWLLLPCEGELHRIALEDVLYIETDDKRRIFSLASGKKLAARMSAAQLQDCLTGRRGMVMCGASYVVNLSHVRCFSGTDLVMDTDERIPVPRRLRAQIRQAYFDFYLEEVKSR
;
A
#
# COMPACT_ATOMS: atom_id res chain seq x y z
N MET A 1 14.43 8.35 6.66
CA MET A 1 13.58 9.24 7.47
C MET A 1 12.17 8.76 7.21
N LEU A 2 11.41 8.51 8.26
CA LEU A 2 10.03 7.99 8.21
C LEU A 2 9.11 9.08 8.77
N GLU A 3 8.16 9.52 7.95
CA GLU A 3 7.22 10.59 8.32
C GLU A 3 5.91 9.98 8.81
N ILE A 4 5.52 10.29 10.05
CA ILE A 4 4.29 9.76 10.66
C ILE A 4 3.35 10.93 10.98
N ALA A 5 2.08 10.80 10.63
CA ALA A 5 1.06 11.76 11.03
C ALA A 5 0.12 11.17 12.06
N ILE A 6 -0.26 11.95 13.07
CA ILE A 6 -1.27 11.60 14.06
C ILE A 6 -2.46 12.51 13.84
N CYS A 7 -3.66 11.96 13.71
CA CYS A 7 -4.90 12.72 13.63
C CYS A 7 -5.95 12.18 14.62
N ASP A 8 -6.28 12.97 15.62
CA ASP A 8 -7.22 12.63 16.69
C ASP A 8 -7.77 13.91 17.28
N ASP A 9 -9.09 14.04 17.45
CA ASP A 9 -9.72 15.25 18.01
C ASP A 9 -9.65 15.30 19.54
N ASN A 10 -9.48 14.15 20.20
CA ASN A 10 -9.36 14.06 21.64
C ASN A 10 -7.94 14.43 22.12
N VAL A 11 -7.83 15.51 22.86
CA VAL A 11 -6.55 16.02 23.37
C VAL A 11 -5.74 14.95 24.12
N ARG A 12 -6.39 14.20 25.02
CA ARG A 12 -5.71 13.20 25.87
C ARG A 12 -5.19 12.02 25.07
N ASP A 13 -5.99 11.55 24.11
CA ASP A 13 -5.61 10.43 23.25
C ASP A 13 -4.46 10.84 22.36
N ARG A 14 -4.54 12.02 21.78
CA ARG A 14 -3.50 12.61 20.93
C ARG A 14 -2.18 12.80 21.65
N GLU A 15 -2.21 13.35 22.88
CA GLU A 15 -1.02 13.50 23.73
C GLU A 15 -0.39 12.14 24.04
N ARG A 16 -1.22 11.15 24.41
CA ARG A 16 -0.74 9.79 24.70
C ARG A 16 -0.10 9.13 23.49
N ILE A 17 -0.74 9.22 22.31
CA ILE A 17 -0.19 8.65 21.06
C ILE A 17 1.15 9.31 20.73
N ALA A 18 1.25 10.65 20.88
CA ALA A 18 2.48 11.40 20.64
C ALA A 18 3.61 11.01 21.63
N GLU A 19 3.29 10.82 22.92
CA GLU A 19 4.26 10.36 23.92
C GLU A 19 4.75 8.93 23.62
N ASP A 20 3.84 8.00 23.29
CA ASP A 20 4.18 6.62 22.94
C ASP A 20 5.04 6.58 21.65
N LEU A 21 4.69 7.37 20.65
CA LEU A 21 5.45 7.47 19.40
C LEU A 21 6.81 8.12 19.60
N GLN A 22 6.93 9.15 20.43
CA GLN A 22 8.19 9.78 20.76
C GLN A 22 9.14 8.80 21.48
N ALA A 23 8.60 8.00 22.41
CA ALA A 23 9.38 6.98 23.11
C ALA A 23 9.84 5.87 22.15
N TYR A 24 8.96 5.45 21.23
CA TYR A 24 9.28 4.49 20.16
C TYR A 24 10.39 5.02 19.25
N ALA A 25 10.28 6.26 18.77
CA ALA A 25 11.28 6.91 17.92
C ALA A 25 12.65 7.03 18.60
N ALA A 26 12.65 7.32 19.91
CA ALA A 26 13.88 7.37 20.69
C ALA A 26 14.57 6.02 20.86
N ALA A 27 13.77 4.93 20.96
CA ALA A 27 14.27 3.56 21.05
C ALA A 27 14.77 3.01 19.70
N HIS A 28 14.22 3.51 18.58
CA HIS A 28 14.48 3.05 17.22
C HIS A 28 15.07 4.17 16.34
N GLY A 29 16.16 4.77 16.81
CA GLY A 29 16.81 5.89 16.12
C GLY A 29 17.27 5.59 14.67
N GLU A 30 17.43 4.31 14.33
CA GLU A 30 17.77 3.84 12.99
C GLU A 30 16.70 4.17 11.92
N TYR A 31 15.43 4.34 12.30
CA TYR A 31 14.36 4.67 11.37
C TYR A 31 14.28 6.18 11.05
N GLY A 32 14.86 7.03 11.91
CA GLY A 32 14.81 8.48 11.73
C GLY A 32 13.38 8.99 11.66
N ILE A 33 12.55 8.64 12.67
CA ILE A 33 11.13 8.98 12.71
C ILE A 33 10.94 10.46 13.03
N GLU A 34 10.21 11.15 12.16
CA GLU A 34 9.64 12.47 12.40
C GLU A 34 8.12 12.37 12.39
N PHE A 35 7.43 13.15 13.21
CA PHE A 35 5.98 13.11 13.23
C PHE A 35 5.33 14.47 13.42
N VAL A 36 4.13 14.61 12.86
CA VAL A 36 3.26 15.78 12.97
C VAL A 36 1.92 15.38 13.56
N VAL A 37 1.33 16.28 14.34
CA VAL A 37 0.09 16.02 15.07
C VAL A 37 -0.99 16.99 14.59
N TYR A 38 -2.15 16.43 14.19
CA TYR A 38 -3.31 17.16 13.71
C TYR A 38 -4.49 16.98 14.67
N THR A 39 -5.30 18.01 14.79
CA THR A 39 -6.47 18.04 15.67
C THR A 39 -7.77 17.73 14.95
N SER A 40 -7.74 17.72 13.63
CA SER A 40 -8.88 17.40 12.76
C SER A 40 -8.45 16.85 11.42
N ALA A 41 -9.38 16.15 10.77
CA ALA A 41 -9.18 15.62 9.41
C ALA A 41 -8.88 16.73 8.39
N PHE A 42 -9.56 17.86 8.48
CA PHE A 42 -9.37 18.99 7.56
C PHE A 42 -8.00 19.62 7.70
N GLU A 43 -7.51 19.82 8.93
CA GLU A 43 -6.17 20.33 9.18
C GLU A 43 -5.09 19.44 8.55
N MET A 44 -5.27 18.12 8.64
CA MET A 44 -4.34 17.16 8.03
C MET A 44 -4.42 17.22 6.51
N LEU A 45 -5.60 17.24 5.90
CA LEU A 45 -5.75 17.31 4.44
C LEU A 45 -5.20 18.62 3.87
N ASP A 46 -5.45 19.75 4.52
CA ASP A 46 -4.95 21.07 4.09
C ASP A 46 -3.41 21.11 4.09
N SER A 47 -2.75 20.34 4.97
CA SER A 47 -1.29 20.31 5.04
C SER A 47 -0.61 19.60 3.86
N PHE A 48 -1.32 18.76 3.11
CA PHE A 48 -0.71 17.95 2.04
C PHE A 48 -0.16 18.76 0.87
N GLU A 49 -0.69 19.96 0.62
CA GLU A 49 -0.16 20.85 -0.40
C GLU A 49 1.27 21.34 -0.06
N ASP A 50 1.56 21.51 1.23
CA ASP A 50 2.83 22.04 1.71
C ASP A 50 3.82 20.93 2.11
N THR A 51 3.37 19.86 2.75
CA THR A 51 4.23 18.82 3.35
C THR A 51 4.19 17.48 2.62
N GLY A 52 3.22 17.27 1.71
CA GLY A 52 2.96 15.96 1.13
C GLY A 52 2.25 15.00 2.09
N CYS A 53 2.05 13.76 1.65
CA CYS A 53 1.41 12.72 2.46
C CYS A 53 2.45 12.00 3.33
N PRO A 54 2.08 11.63 4.57
CA PRO A 54 2.99 10.90 5.46
C PRO A 54 3.24 9.47 4.97
N ASP A 55 4.30 8.85 5.48
CA ASP A 55 4.58 7.43 5.28
C ASP A 55 3.59 6.53 6.04
N ILE A 56 3.24 6.92 7.29
CA ILE A 56 2.26 6.23 8.14
C ILE A 56 1.29 7.28 8.70
N ALA A 57 -0.01 6.99 8.65
CA ALA A 57 -1.03 7.81 9.29
C ALA A 57 -1.70 7.04 10.44
N LEU A 58 -1.60 7.60 11.65
CA LEU A 58 -2.24 7.13 12.87
C LEU A 58 -3.54 7.91 13.05
N LEU A 59 -4.69 7.29 12.81
CA LEU A 59 -5.98 7.97 12.71
C LEU A 59 -6.97 7.51 13.75
N ASP A 60 -7.60 8.43 14.50
CA ASP A 60 -8.87 8.09 15.15
C ASP A 60 -9.99 8.01 14.11
N ILE A 61 -10.96 7.12 14.34
CA ILE A 61 -12.10 6.97 13.44
C ILE A 61 -13.24 7.93 13.83
N CYS A 62 -13.45 8.10 15.12
CA CYS A 62 -14.63 8.79 15.64
C CYS A 62 -14.39 10.30 15.81
N MET A 63 -14.00 10.99 14.75
CA MET A 63 -13.78 12.44 14.77
C MET A 63 -15.01 13.24 14.31
N PRO A 64 -15.20 14.48 14.79
CA PRO A 64 -16.24 15.38 14.29
C PRO A 64 -16.07 15.72 12.81
N HIS A 65 -17.17 15.87 12.10
CA HIS A 65 -17.28 16.35 10.72
C HIS A 65 -16.79 15.38 9.64
N MET A 66 -15.78 14.56 9.89
CA MET A 66 -15.24 13.58 8.95
C MET A 66 -14.76 12.35 9.72
N LEU A 67 -15.24 11.19 9.34
CA LEU A 67 -14.76 9.94 9.94
C LEU A 67 -13.32 9.66 9.52
N GLY A 68 -12.53 9.04 10.40
CA GLY A 68 -11.16 8.62 10.08
C GLY A 68 -11.08 7.66 8.90
N THR A 69 -12.13 6.89 8.63
CA THR A 69 -12.24 6.04 7.44
C THR A 69 -12.45 6.83 6.16
N GLU A 70 -13.10 7.98 6.22
CA GLU A 70 -13.23 8.92 5.09
C GLU A 70 -11.89 9.62 4.85
N LEU A 71 -11.26 10.13 5.92
CA LEU A 71 -9.92 10.70 5.87
C LEU A 71 -8.90 9.71 5.27
N ALA A 72 -8.93 8.46 5.67
CA ALA A 72 -8.05 7.43 5.12
C ALA A 72 -8.23 7.25 3.60
N ARG A 73 -9.47 7.29 3.09
CA ARG A 73 -9.72 7.22 1.64
C ARG A 73 -9.17 8.43 0.90
N GLU A 74 -9.31 9.64 1.47
CA GLU A 74 -8.73 10.86 0.90
C GLU A 74 -7.19 10.77 0.89
N ILE A 75 -6.56 10.35 1.99
CA ILE A 75 -5.11 10.13 2.06
C ILE A 75 -4.66 9.17 0.97
N LEU A 76 -5.30 8.01 0.84
CA LEU A 76 -4.97 7.00 -0.15
C LEU A 76 -5.25 7.47 -1.58
N GLY A 77 -6.18 8.40 -1.78
CA GLY A 77 -6.40 9.09 -3.05
C GLY A 77 -5.23 10.00 -3.46
N HIS A 78 -4.56 10.61 -2.49
CA HIS A 78 -3.37 11.44 -2.70
C HIS A 78 -2.06 10.61 -2.73
N SER A 79 -1.94 9.58 -1.88
CA SER A 79 -0.75 8.74 -1.77
C SER A 79 -1.12 7.27 -1.53
N GLU A 80 -0.94 6.44 -2.54
CA GLU A 80 -1.15 4.99 -2.43
C GLU A 80 -0.10 4.29 -1.53
N THR A 81 0.92 5.02 -1.12
CA THR A 81 2.05 4.47 -0.35
C THR A 81 1.97 4.76 1.14
N THR A 82 0.94 5.46 1.59
CA THR A 82 0.71 5.74 3.01
C THR A 82 0.08 4.52 3.70
N ASP A 83 0.70 4.06 4.77
CA ASP A 83 0.14 3.00 5.61
C ASP A 83 -0.81 3.58 6.65
N ILE A 84 -2.04 3.07 6.71
CA ILE A 84 -3.06 3.55 7.66
C ILE A 84 -3.11 2.63 8.88
N ILE A 85 -2.97 3.20 10.07
CA ILE A 85 -3.22 2.53 11.34
C ILE A 85 -4.35 3.25 12.05
N PHE A 86 -5.45 2.57 12.30
CA PHE A 86 -6.54 3.13 13.08
C PHE A 86 -6.33 2.92 14.58
N LEU A 87 -6.52 4.00 15.38
CA LEU A 87 -6.58 3.93 16.83
C LEU A 87 -7.94 4.50 17.26
N THR A 88 -8.87 3.67 17.71
CA THR A 88 -10.24 4.12 17.98
C THR A 88 -10.87 3.38 19.16
N THR A 89 -11.86 4.04 19.78
CA THR A 89 -12.67 3.44 20.86
C THR A 89 -13.76 2.51 20.32
N SER A 90 -14.19 2.67 19.05
CA SER A 90 -15.24 1.85 18.45
C SER A 90 -14.67 0.59 17.80
N SER A 91 -15.39 -0.51 17.91
CA SER A 91 -15.12 -1.75 17.15
C SER A 91 -15.93 -1.88 15.87
N ASP A 92 -16.90 -1.01 15.65
CA ASP A 92 -17.92 -1.13 14.59
C ASP A 92 -17.35 -0.90 13.18
N TYR A 93 -16.23 -0.20 13.10
CA TYR A 93 -15.58 0.18 11.83
C TYR A 93 -14.47 -0.79 11.38
N ALA A 94 -14.32 -1.94 12.03
CA ALA A 94 -13.28 -2.91 11.67
C ALA A 94 -13.44 -3.46 10.24
N VAL A 95 -14.69 -3.63 9.78
CA VAL A 95 -15.01 -4.07 8.42
C VAL A 95 -14.65 -2.98 7.40
N ASP A 96 -14.92 -1.72 7.71
CA ASP A 96 -14.56 -0.58 6.86
C ASP A 96 -13.05 -0.40 6.78
N ALA A 97 -12.34 -0.54 7.91
CA ALA A 97 -10.88 -0.51 7.95
C ALA A 97 -10.27 -1.62 7.08
N PHE A 98 -10.84 -2.83 7.11
CA PHE A 98 -10.42 -3.92 6.24
C PHE A 98 -10.66 -3.62 4.76
N SER A 99 -11.78 -3.00 4.41
CA SER A 99 -12.10 -2.62 3.02
C SER A 99 -11.15 -1.56 2.44
N ILE A 100 -10.53 -0.76 3.31
CA ILE A 100 -9.54 0.28 2.96
C ILE A 100 -8.11 -0.30 2.91
N HIS A 101 -7.94 -1.59 3.26
CA HIS A 101 -6.62 -2.23 3.41
C HIS A 101 -5.74 -1.52 4.45
N ALA A 102 -6.36 -1.08 5.57
CA ALA A 102 -5.60 -0.52 6.68
C ALA A 102 -4.52 -1.51 7.16
N ALA A 103 -3.33 -0.99 7.41
CA ALA A 103 -2.18 -1.78 7.84
C ALA A 103 -2.39 -2.38 9.23
N ASP A 104 -3.11 -1.67 10.11
CA ASP A 104 -3.54 -2.18 11.41
C ASP A 104 -4.74 -1.44 12.01
N TYR A 105 -5.29 -2.05 13.08
CA TYR A 105 -6.43 -1.54 13.84
C TYR A 105 -6.21 -1.76 15.34
N ILE A 106 -6.08 -0.67 16.08
CA ILE A 106 -5.82 -0.67 17.53
C ILE A 106 -7.03 -0.12 18.25
N GLN A 107 -7.66 -0.96 19.07
CA GLN A 107 -8.77 -0.51 19.91
C GLN A 107 -8.25 0.17 21.18
N LYS A 108 -8.74 1.37 21.46
CA LYS A 108 -8.53 2.11 22.71
C LYS A 108 -9.45 1.54 23.82
N PRO A 109 -8.98 1.46 25.10
CA PRO A 109 -7.62 1.73 25.54
C PRO A 109 -6.65 0.63 25.10
N TYR A 110 -5.43 1.01 24.74
CA TYR A 110 -4.37 0.07 24.34
C TYR A 110 -3.18 0.11 25.32
N THR A 111 -2.33 -0.92 25.27
CA THR A 111 -1.04 -0.93 25.97
C THR A 111 0.07 -0.46 25.03
N ARG A 112 1.15 0.08 25.62
CA ARG A 112 2.32 0.54 24.84
C ARG A 112 2.89 -0.60 23.99
N GLU A 113 2.99 -1.79 24.54
CA GLU A 113 3.52 -2.98 23.86
C GLU A 113 2.68 -3.30 22.60
N LYS A 114 1.35 -3.15 22.66
CA LYS A 114 0.48 -3.37 21.50
C LYS A 114 0.69 -2.31 20.43
N PHE A 115 0.89 -1.05 20.83
CA PHE A 115 1.18 0.05 19.93
C PHE A 115 2.53 -0.14 19.24
N GLU A 116 3.59 -0.45 20.00
CA GLU A 116 4.93 -0.72 19.48
C GLU A 116 4.93 -1.93 18.53
N ALA A 117 4.29 -3.03 18.89
CA ALA A 117 4.17 -4.22 18.04
C ALA A 117 3.44 -3.94 16.72
N SER A 118 2.47 -3.02 16.72
CA SER A 118 1.81 -2.57 15.50
C SER A 118 2.76 -1.77 14.60
N LEU A 119 3.51 -0.83 15.16
CA LEU A 119 4.51 -0.05 14.43
C LEU A 119 5.61 -0.96 13.87
N ASP A 120 6.16 -1.87 14.69
CA ASP A 120 7.19 -2.82 14.27
C ASP A 120 6.74 -3.61 13.03
N ARG A 121 5.51 -4.13 13.06
CA ARG A 121 4.94 -4.89 11.95
C ARG A 121 4.80 -4.04 10.70
N VAL A 122 4.22 -2.84 10.82
CA VAL A 122 3.99 -1.95 9.67
C VAL A 122 5.30 -1.48 9.08
N ILE A 123 6.27 -1.09 9.91
CA ILE A 123 7.59 -0.65 9.46
C ILE A 123 8.37 -1.80 8.80
N ALA A 124 8.32 -3.03 9.36
CA ALA A 124 8.97 -4.18 8.77
C ALA A 124 8.40 -4.49 7.37
N LEU A 125 7.06 -4.55 7.26
CA LEU A 125 6.39 -4.74 5.97
C LEU A 125 6.76 -3.64 4.97
N ARG A 126 6.81 -2.38 5.44
CA ARG A 126 7.21 -1.24 4.61
C ARG A 126 8.66 -1.33 4.12
N GLN A 127 9.57 -1.84 4.94
CA GLN A 127 10.98 -2.07 4.55
C GLN A 127 11.13 -3.21 3.55
N GLU A 128 10.27 -4.22 3.62
CA GLU A 128 10.23 -5.32 2.66
C GLU A 128 9.59 -4.92 1.32
N ARG A 129 8.82 -3.84 1.28
CA ARG A 129 8.19 -3.34 0.04
C ARG A 129 9.20 -3.00 -1.02
N THR A 130 8.95 -3.47 -2.20
CA THR A 130 9.70 -3.08 -3.38
C THR A 130 9.08 -1.83 -4.00
N TRP A 131 9.80 -0.74 -3.93
CA TRP A 131 9.37 0.53 -4.52
C TRP A 131 9.82 0.67 -5.97
N LEU A 132 8.92 1.15 -6.82
CA LEU A 132 9.21 1.58 -8.18
C LEU A 132 9.08 3.09 -8.27
N LEU A 133 10.03 3.73 -8.98
CA LEU A 133 9.95 5.14 -9.33
C LEU A 133 9.55 5.24 -10.82
N LEU A 134 8.35 5.74 -11.08
CA LEU A 134 7.79 5.84 -12.42
C LEU A 134 7.74 7.30 -12.88
N PRO A 135 8.46 7.67 -13.98
CA PRO A 135 8.33 8.99 -14.60
C PRO A 135 7.04 9.05 -15.41
N CYS A 136 6.01 9.71 -14.88
CA CYS A 136 4.71 9.87 -15.52
C CYS A 136 4.43 11.36 -15.72
N GLU A 137 4.18 11.79 -16.95
CA GLU A 137 3.75 13.17 -17.31
C GLU A 137 4.62 14.32 -16.76
N GLY A 138 5.90 14.05 -16.48
CA GLY A 138 6.85 15.04 -15.93
C GLY A 138 7.01 14.99 -14.42
N GLU A 139 6.24 14.17 -13.75
CA GLU A 139 6.34 13.89 -12.32
C GLU A 139 6.97 12.52 -12.05
N LEU A 140 7.53 12.33 -10.86
CA LEU A 140 8.10 11.07 -10.42
C LEU A 140 7.19 10.45 -9.35
N HIS A 141 6.46 9.40 -9.74
CA HIS A 141 5.59 8.67 -8.83
C HIS A 141 6.33 7.50 -8.18
N ARG A 142 6.23 7.39 -6.84
CA ARG A 142 6.69 6.24 -6.09
C ARG A 142 5.50 5.31 -5.85
N ILE A 143 5.57 4.08 -6.36
CA ILE A 143 4.55 3.05 -6.16
C ILE A 143 5.16 1.80 -5.55
N ALA A 144 4.39 1.07 -4.74
CA ALA A 144 4.80 -0.26 -4.28
C ALA A 144 4.53 -1.29 -5.40
N LEU A 145 5.50 -2.17 -5.65
CA LEU A 145 5.35 -3.21 -6.67
C LEU A 145 4.21 -4.18 -6.34
N GLU A 146 3.96 -4.38 -5.05
CA GLU A 146 2.86 -5.22 -4.55
C GLU A 146 1.49 -4.67 -4.91
N ASP A 147 1.33 -3.34 -5.06
CA ASP A 147 0.06 -2.71 -5.46
C ASP A 147 -0.19 -2.78 -6.97
N VAL A 148 0.81 -3.21 -7.75
CA VAL A 148 0.66 -3.36 -9.19
C VAL A 148 -0.08 -4.66 -9.50
N LEU A 149 -1.27 -4.56 -10.10
CA LEU A 149 -2.05 -5.71 -10.59
C LEU A 149 -1.41 -6.31 -11.84
N TYR A 150 -1.20 -5.47 -12.83
CA TYR A 150 -0.54 -5.82 -14.08
C TYR A 150 0.01 -4.58 -14.77
N ILE A 151 0.92 -4.80 -15.72
CA ILE A 151 1.49 -3.75 -16.56
C ILE A 151 1.15 -4.09 -18.00
N GLU A 152 0.52 -3.16 -18.71
CA GLU A 152 0.20 -3.28 -20.13
C GLU A 152 1.22 -2.52 -20.98
N THR A 153 1.62 -3.12 -22.09
CA THR A 153 2.45 -2.46 -23.10
C THR A 153 1.55 -1.85 -24.17
N ASP A 154 1.51 -0.52 -24.24
CA ASP A 154 0.85 0.25 -25.27
C ASP A 154 1.91 1.09 -26.01
N ASP A 155 2.33 0.64 -27.18
CA ASP A 155 3.42 1.20 -27.99
C ASP A 155 4.71 1.39 -27.15
N LYS A 156 5.09 2.65 -26.86
CA LYS A 156 6.27 3.02 -26.07
C LYS A 156 5.94 3.32 -24.61
N ARG A 157 4.70 3.12 -24.20
CA ARG A 157 4.23 3.35 -22.83
C ARG A 157 4.04 2.02 -22.10
N ARG A 158 4.26 2.07 -20.81
CA ARG A 158 3.90 1.01 -19.88
C ARG A 158 2.84 1.54 -18.95
N ILE A 159 1.65 0.94 -19.01
CA ILE A 159 0.50 1.34 -18.22
C ILE A 159 0.46 0.41 -17.01
N PHE A 160 0.75 0.95 -15.84
CA PHE A 160 0.68 0.25 -14.56
C PHE A 160 -0.74 0.38 -14.03
N SER A 161 -1.46 -0.73 -13.92
CA SER A 161 -2.78 -0.80 -13.28
C SER A 161 -2.60 -1.17 -11.82
N LEU A 162 -3.08 -0.32 -10.92
CA LEU A 162 -2.89 -0.45 -9.47
C LEU A 162 -4.13 -0.97 -8.78
N ALA A 163 -3.96 -1.59 -7.62
CA ALA A 163 -5.05 -2.14 -6.79
C ALA A 163 -6.08 -1.07 -6.38
N SER A 164 -5.66 0.20 -6.26
CA SER A 164 -6.53 1.36 -6.04
C SER A 164 -7.48 1.68 -7.22
N GLY A 165 -7.28 1.05 -8.39
CA GLY A 165 -7.98 1.37 -9.63
C GLY A 165 -7.31 2.46 -10.47
N LYS A 166 -6.27 3.12 -9.96
CA LYS A 166 -5.49 4.12 -10.70
C LYS A 166 -4.63 3.47 -11.79
N LYS A 167 -4.45 4.18 -12.91
CA LYS A 167 -3.56 3.77 -14.00
C LYS A 167 -2.50 4.84 -14.22
N LEU A 168 -1.24 4.42 -14.17
CA LEU A 168 -0.08 5.30 -14.40
C LEU A 168 0.61 4.91 -15.70
N ALA A 169 0.78 5.86 -16.61
CA ALA A 169 1.42 5.64 -17.89
C ALA A 169 2.86 6.20 -17.90
N ALA A 170 3.84 5.30 -17.79
CA ALA A 170 5.25 5.65 -17.84
C ALA A 170 5.86 5.40 -19.22
N ARG A 171 6.73 6.30 -19.69
CA ARG A 171 7.58 6.06 -20.87
C ARG A 171 8.79 5.24 -20.42
N MET A 172 8.78 3.97 -20.77
CA MET A 172 9.80 3.02 -20.35
C MET A 172 10.05 1.99 -21.44
N SER A 173 11.32 1.70 -21.74
CA SER A 173 11.69 0.65 -22.67
C SER A 173 11.45 -0.74 -22.05
N ALA A 174 11.43 -1.79 -22.90
CA ALA A 174 11.30 -3.16 -22.41
C ALA A 174 12.48 -3.57 -21.51
N ALA A 175 13.69 -3.08 -21.80
CA ALA A 175 14.87 -3.35 -20.97
C ALA A 175 14.75 -2.71 -19.59
N GLN A 176 14.34 -1.43 -19.52
CA GLN A 176 14.12 -0.75 -18.24
C GLN A 176 13.03 -1.42 -17.41
N LEU A 177 11.92 -1.85 -18.04
CA LEU A 177 10.89 -2.60 -17.35
C LEU A 177 11.45 -3.93 -16.81
N GLN A 178 12.21 -4.66 -17.62
CA GLN A 178 12.81 -5.91 -17.21
C GLN A 178 13.79 -5.72 -16.04
N ASP A 179 14.61 -4.69 -16.06
CA ASP A 179 15.53 -4.35 -14.97
C ASP A 179 14.77 -4.06 -13.66
N CYS A 180 13.67 -3.30 -13.75
CA CYS A 180 12.81 -3.03 -12.59
C CYS A 180 12.18 -4.28 -12.00
N LEU A 181 11.91 -5.31 -12.81
CA LEU A 181 11.21 -6.53 -12.41
C LEU A 181 12.15 -7.72 -12.17
N THR A 182 13.45 -7.59 -12.51
CA THR A 182 14.41 -8.68 -12.33
C THR A 182 14.55 -9.06 -10.85
N GLY A 183 14.43 -10.36 -10.57
CA GLY A 183 14.46 -10.89 -9.21
C GLY A 183 13.19 -10.64 -8.38
N ARG A 184 12.16 -10.06 -8.98
CA ARG A 184 10.89 -9.79 -8.30
C ARG A 184 9.97 -11.00 -8.41
N ARG A 185 9.66 -11.58 -7.27
CA ARG A 185 8.79 -12.75 -7.18
C ARG A 185 7.35 -12.39 -7.57
N GLY A 186 6.68 -13.29 -8.29
CA GLY A 186 5.28 -13.14 -8.67
C GLY A 186 5.03 -12.33 -9.95
N MET A 187 6.00 -11.56 -10.45
CA MET A 187 5.84 -10.81 -11.70
C MET A 187 6.13 -11.70 -12.90
N VAL A 188 5.12 -11.97 -13.73
CA VAL A 188 5.21 -12.92 -14.85
C VAL A 188 4.88 -12.25 -16.18
N MET A 189 5.77 -12.41 -17.17
CA MET A 189 5.54 -11.95 -18.54
C MET A 189 4.44 -12.77 -19.22
N CYS A 190 3.32 -12.14 -19.54
CA CYS A 190 2.20 -12.74 -20.25
C CYS A 190 2.16 -12.29 -21.71
N GLY A 191 3.12 -12.79 -22.48
CA GLY A 191 3.36 -12.37 -23.87
C GLY A 191 4.16 -11.08 -23.98
N ALA A 192 3.98 -10.34 -25.09
CA ALA A 192 4.65 -9.07 -25.33
C ALA A 192 3.89 -7.89 -24.73
N SER A 193 2.59 -8.09 -24.42
CA SER A 193 1.68 -7.00 -24.07
C SER A 193 1.47 -6.85 -22.58
N TYR A 194 1.67 -7.90 -21.77
CA TYR A 194 1.35 -7.85 -20.34
C TYR A 194 2.46 -8.41 -19.47
N VAL A 195 2.65 -7.79 -18.32
CA VAL A 195 3.30 -8.37 -17.14
C VAL A 195 2.26 -8.43 -16.04
N VAL A 196 2.08 -9.58 -15.42
CA VAL A 196 1.02 -9.81 -14.42
C VAL A 196 1.63 -10.13 -13.08
N ASN A 197 1.10 -9.53 -12.03
CA ASN A 197 1.44 -9.86 -10.66
C ASN A 197 0.55 -11.02 -10.20
N LEU A 198 1.15 -12.17 -9.95
CA LEU A 198 0.43 -13.39 -9.57
C LEU A 198 -0.25 -13.27 -8.20
N SER A 199 0.21 -12.40 -7.31
CA SER A 199 -0.42 -12.18 -6.00
C SER A 199 -1.85 -11.64 -6.12
N HIS A 200 -2.16 -10.98 -7.24
CA HIS A 200 -3.49 -10.42 -7.55
C HIS A 200 -4.28 -11.27 -8.55
N VAL A 201 -3.84 -12.50 -8.81
CA VAL A 201 -4.57 -13.42 -9.70
C VAL A 201 -5.47 -14.33 -8.88
N ARG A 202 -6.78 -14.11 -8.97
CA ARG A 202 -7.78 -14.95 -8.32
C ARG A 202 -7.83 -16.37 -8.88
N CYS A 203 -7.78 -16.51 -10.20
CA CYS A 203 -7.77 -17.82 -10.84
C CYS A 203 -7.28 -17.80 -12.29
N PHE A 204 -6.90 -18.97 -12.80
CA PHE A 204 -6.64 -19.22 -14.22
C PHE A 204 -7.88 -19.84 -14.85
N SER A 205 -8.60 -19.09 -15.70
CA SER A 205 -9.84 -19.53 -16.34
C SER A 205 -9.62 -19.85 -17.83
N GLY A 206 -9.32 -21.11 -18.13
CA GLY A 206 -9.19 -21.59 -19.52
C GLY A 206 -8.06 -20.91 -20.31
N THR A 207 -8.32 -19.73 -20.82
CA THR A 207 -7.38 -18.95 -21.64
C THR A 207 -6.84 -17.69 -20.97
N ASP A 208 -7.43 -17.28 -19.84
CA ASP A 208 -7.20 -15.98 -19.23
C ASP A 208 -6.77 -16.11 -17.77
N LEU A 209 -5.93 -15.19 -17.29
CA LEU A 209 -5.77 -14.88 -15.88
C LEU A 209 -6.90 -13.94 -15.47
N VAL A 210 -7.61 -14.28 -14.40
CA VAL A 210 -8.66 -13.45 -13.80
C VAL A 210 -8.09 -12.78 -12.58
N MET A 211 -8.04 -11.45 -12.61
CA MET A 211 -7.55 -10.63 -11.51
C MET A 211 -8.57 -10.57 -10.35
N ASP A 212 -8.14 -10.16 -9.18
CA ASP A 212 -9.03 -9.94 -8.02
C ASP A 212 -10.11 -8.89 -8.32
N THR A 213 -9.80 -7.95 -9.21
CA THR A 213 -10.70 -6.91 -9.73
C THR A 213 -11.65 -7.37 -10.84
N ASP A 214 -11.73 -8.68 -11.12
CA ASP A 214 -12.49 -9.30 -12.20
C ASP A 214 -11.99 -9.00 -13.64
N GLU A 215 -10.93 -8.24 -13.80
CA GLU A 215 -10.30 -8.03 -15.11
C GLU A 215 -9.69 -9.34 -15.62
N ARG A 216 -9.72 -9.51 -16.94
CA ARG A 216 -9.24 -10.72 -17.61
C ARG A 216 -8.05 -10.40 -18.50
N ILE A 217 -6.91 -11.01 -18.20
CA ILE A 217 -5.69 -10.87 -18.98
C ILE A 217 -5.52 -12.10 -19.88
N PRO A 218 -5.56 -11.94 -21.23
CA PRO A 218 -5.47 -13.08 -22.14
C PRO A 218 -4.07 -13.68 -22.14
N VAL A 219 -4.00 -15.00 -22.00
CA VAL A 219 -2.75 -15.77 -22.01
C VAL A 219 -2.52 -16.39 -23.39
N PRO A 220 -1.46 -16.00 -24.11
CA PRO A 220 -1.11 -16.61 -25.40
C PRO A 220 -0.98 -18.12 -25.29
N ARG A 221 -1.55 -18.85 -26.26
CA ARG A 221 -1.60 -20.33 -26.25
C ARG A 221 -0.25 -20.96 -25.94
N ARG A 222 0.83 -20.44 -26.50
CA ARG A 222 2.21 -20.94 -26.32
C ARG A 222 2.73 -20.80 -24.88
N LEU A 223 2.19 -19.87 -24.09
CA LEU A 223 2.65 -19.57 -22.72
C LEU A 223 1.76 -20.19 -21.63
N ARG A 224 0.61 -20.76 -21.99
CA ARG A 224 -0.39 -21.24 -21.01
C ARG A 224 0.19 -22.26 -20.02
N ALA A 225 0.96 -23.22 -20.52
CA ALA A 225 1.57 -24.24 -19.66
C ALA A 225 2.58 -23.61 -18.69
N GLN A 226 3.44 -22.74 -19.19
CA GLN A 226 4.45 -22.04 -18.40
C GLN A 226 3.82 -21.13 -17.33
N ILE A 227 2.83 -20.32 -17.71
CA ILE A 227 2.17 -19.40 -16.77
C ILE A 227 1.35 -20.17 -15.74
N ARG A 228 0.70 -21.26 -16.13
CA ARG A 228 0.01 -22.14 -15.18
C ARG A 228 0.97 -22.73 -14.16
N GLN A 229 2.14 -23.20 -14.61
CA GLN A 229 3.16 -23.72 -13.71
C GLN A 229 3.65 -22.61 -12.76
N ALA A 230 3.98 -21.44 -13.27
CA ALA A 230 4.41 -20.29 -12.46
C ALA A 230 3.35 -19.89 -11.39
N TYR A 231 2.08 -19.93 -11.76
CA TYR A 231 0.97 -19.69 -10.84
C TYR A 231 0.92 -20.74 -9.72
N PHE A 232 1.03 -22.02 -10.05
CA PHE A 232 1.07 -23.09 -9.05
C PHE A 232 2.28 -23.00 -8.14
N ASP A 233 3.46 -22.75 -8.70
CA ASP A 233 4.70 -22.67 -7.93
C ASP A 233 4.66 -21.48 -6.96
N PHE A 234 4.10 -20.35 -7.40
CA PHE A 234 3.94 -19.16 -6.57
C PHE A 234 3.11 -19.46 -5.32
N TYR A 235 1.92 -20.06 -5.47
CA TYR A 235 1.03 -20.33 -4.34
C TYR A 235 1.46 -21.55 -3.50
N LEU A 236 2.11 -22.56 -4.08
CA LEU A 236 2.64 -23.70 -3.31
C LEU A 236 3.79 -23.28 -2.37
N GLU A 237 4.58 -22.29 -2.76
CA GLU A 237 5.63 -21.75 -1.91
C GLU A 237 5.06 -20.84 -0.81
N GLU A 238 4.01 -20.09 -1.09
CA GLU A 238 3.32 -19.29 -0.07
C GLU A 238 2.71 -20.14 1.05
N VAL A 239 2.16 -21.32 0.70
CA VAL A 239 1.63 -22.29 1.69
C VAL A 239 2.73 -22.89 2.55
N LYS A 240 3.97 -22.99 2.05
CA LYS A 240 5.12 -23.55 2.80
C LYS A 240 5.81 -22.52 3.70
N SER A 241 5.59 -21.23 3.47
CA SER A 241 6.21 -20.14 4.25
C SER A 241 5.32 -19.61 5.38
N ARG A 242 4.12 -20.16 5.53
CA ARG A 242 3.19 -19.94 6.66
C ARG A 242 3.22 -21.14 7.61
#